data_8134def908078993178f1aa6c1c4f31f
#
_entry.id   8134def908078993178f1aa6c1c4f31f
#
_cell.length_a   1.000
_cell.length_b   1.000
_cell.length_c   1.000
_cell.angle_alpha   90.00
_cell.angle_beta   90.00
_cell.angle_gamma   90.00
#
_symmetry.space_group_name_H-M   'P 1'
#
loop_
_entity.id
_entity.type
_entity.pdbx_description
1 polymer ?
#
loop_
_entity_poly.entity_id
_entity_poly.type
_entity_poly.pdbx_seq_one_letter_code
_entity_poly.pdbx_strand_id
1 'polypeptide(L)'
;LKRVHVPPYISSFGISEEIEELISKRNHQIIKECVEISKKPNNASMDIIEKYQRGIGLVAQSALHPGEQKHSVDTVKKILRRFDCLRDKEDIARTLGELSKYKIKGLFWLYAEYQNSKHTEYHLNLGVGTVGLPDSSYYSSTAPGKGKALLHYARMLDIIGQKFEIEKLSDVVSLEKKLSDEIEISLRINDEKYETTGLALSREFPDIPWAVLFESLGLENWKTQVIFVDSKYWIESLQRFFNLLSLHDWRLLFSLEVLLHSLKYLPPPYDDIHFRFFHKELRGQTMKTPQHLLTVEAISDWMTPFLSRLYILEYTTPKRKKDALLFTKEIQDAAYRRMDSVDWLSPQSKEAAKEKIKKMKASVAYPDTFRHLELPPLQSHNFVENLLSLGSWRTDFEFKRLGERRNKQKDWDESVFAVNAYYFSPGNEIVIPSGSLEWPFFDEDEAIQDLGFNYGGLGAIIGHEMTHAFDEDGKEYDPDGFRKQWWLPSDTHAYTKKAKELVYLFNKQKVFGYHVNGSLTLSENIADLGGLAIALDALRIRLDKEGISETFKKKAYRQFFTSFAVSWRVKEKQAKILQSLFVDRHAPPPLRVNLVVSQFQEWYDAFDIKTSDPLYILPEKRIRIF
;
A
#
# COMPACT_ATOMS: atom_id res chain seq x y z
N LEU A 1 -13.38 21.37 9.49
CA LEU A 1 -11.89 21.34 9.38
C LEU A 1 -11.20 22.40 10.24
N LYS A 2 -11.75 23.63 10.42
CA LYS A 2 -11.11 24.68 11.27
C LYS A 2 -10.95 24.24 12.73
N ARG A 3 -11.79 23.33 13.25
CA ARG A 3 -11.76 22.83 14.63
C ARG A 3 -10.99 21.52 14.81
N VAL A 4 -10.58 20.85 13.70
CA VAL A 4 -9.79 19.62 13.75
C VAL A 4 -8.35 20.00 14.09
N HIS A 5 -7.83 19.41 15.17
CA HIS A 5 -6.44 19.57 15.57
C HIS A 5 -5.63 18.35 15.12
N VAL A 6 -4.58 18.57 14.32
CA VAL A 6 -3.65 17.50 13.95
C VAL A 6 -2.74 17.23 15.15
N PRO A 7 -2.78 16.03 15.74
CA PRO A 7 -1.89 15.69 16.84
C PRO A 7 -0.42 15.95 16.47
N PRO A 8 0.43 16.34 17.44
CA PRO A 8 1.80 16.74 17.13
C PRO A 8 2.68 15.61 16.62
N TYR A 9 2.31 14.35 16.89
CA TYR A 9 3.03 13.13 16.51
C TYR A 9 2.59 12.53 15.16
N ILE A 10 1.64 13.16 14.43
CA ILE A 10 1.25 12.77 13.08
C ILE A 10 1.29 13.98 12.13
N SER A 11 1.25 13.73 10.82
CA SER A 11 1.32 14.76 9.78
C SER A 11 -0.02 15.08 9.12
N SER A 12 -1.02 14.22 9.30
CA SER A 12 -2.39 14.35 8.81
C SER A 12 -3.37 13.86 9.86
N PHE A 13 -4.62 14.37 9.81
CA PHE A 13 -5.71 13.88 10.65
C PHE A 13 -7.05 14.13 9.96
N GLY A 14 -7.74 13.06 9.65
CA GLY A 14 -9.03 13.04 8.98
C GLY A 14 -9.84 11.82 9.38
N ILE A 15 -10.80 11.42 8.55
CA ILE A 15 -11.68 10.28 8.86
C ILE A 15 -10.90 8.97 8.91
N SER A 16 -10.01 8.73 7.96
CA SER A 16 -9.22 7.50 7.95
C SER A 16 -8.36 7.39 9.22
N GLU A 17 -7.68 8.47 9.61
CA GLU A 17 -6.86 8.50 10.81
C GLU A 17 -7.71 8.43 12.11
N GLU A 18 -8.94 8.95 12.13
CA GLU A 18 -9.88 8.77 13.24
C GLU A 18 -10.23 7.28 13.43
N ILE A 19 -10.48 6.56 12.33
CA ILE A 19 -10.75 5.11 12.35
C ILE A 19 -9.49 4.32 12.69
N GLU A 20 -8.33 4.68 12.11
CA GLU A 20 -7.03 4.08 12.44
C GLU A 20 -6.71 4.24 13.94
N GLU A 21 -7.02 5.39 14.53
CA GLU A 21 -6.85 5.60 15.97
C GLU A 21 -7.78 4.68 16.80
N LEU A 22 -9.03 4.47 16.37
CA LEU A 22 -9.94 3.50 16.99
C LEU A 22 -9.38 2.07 16.90
N ILE A 23 -8.92 1.67 15.72
CA ILE A 23 -8.33 0.36 15.48
C ILE A 23 -7.04 0.19 16.27
N SER A 24 -6.21 1.22 16.33
CA SER A 24 -4.98 1.21 17.15
C SER A 24 -5.29 1.01 18.64
N LYS A 25 -6.34 1.64 19.16
CA LYS A 25 -6.80 1.41 20.56
C LYS A 25 -7.28 -0.03 20.78
N ARG A 26 -8.02 -0.60 19.82
CA ARG A 26 -8.46 -2.01 19.86
C ARG A 26 -7.26 -2.96 19.82
N ASN A 27 -6.34 -2.77 18.88
CA ASN A 27 -5.12 -3.55 18.79
C ASN A 27 -4.25 -3.42 20.04
N HIS A 28 -4.14 -2.21 20.60
CA HIS A 28 -3.44 -2.00 21.87
C HIS A 28 -4.05 -2.82 23.02
N GLN A 29 -5.37 -2.91 23.09
CA GLN A 29 -6.04 -3.72 24.10
C GLN A 29 -5.73 -5.22 23.91
N ILE A 30 -5.83 -5.75 22.70
CA ILE A 30 -5.43 -7.13 22.38
C ILE A 30 -3.96 -7.37 22.78
N ILE A 31 -3.05 -6.47 22.41
CA ILE A 31 -1.62 -6.60 22.70
C ILE A 31 -1.36 -6.60 24.21
N LYS A 32 -2.05 -5.78 25.00
CA LYS A 32 -1.94 -5.80 26.48
C LYS A 32 -2.32 -7.16 27.05
N GLU A 33 -3.39 -7.75 26.60
CA GLU A 33 -3.81 -9.09 27.03
C GLU A 33 -2.79 -10.15 26.61
N CYS A 34 -2.24 -10.04 25.40
CA CYS A 34 -1.16 -10.90 24.93
C CYS A 34 0.11 -10.80 25.81
N VAL A 35 0.47 -9.61 26.27
CA VAL A 35 1.59 -9.41 27.20
C VAL A 35 1.35 -10.17 28.51
N GLU A 36 0.16 -10.11 29.10
CA GLU A 36 -0.13 -10.83 30.32
C GLU A 36 -0.13 -12.37 30.12
N ILE A 37 -0.59 -12.85 28.97
CA ILE A 37 -0.52 -14.28 28.62
C ILE A 37 0.92 -14.72 28.44
N SER A 38 1.78 -13.92 27.82
CA SER A 38 3.17 -14.28 27.56
C SER A 38 4.04 -14.39 28.84
N LYS A 39 3.62 -13.77 29.94
CA LYS A 39 4.29 -13.89 31.26
C LYS A 39 4.01 -15.23 31.95
N LYS A 40 2.95 -15.94 31.55
CA LYS A 40 2.58 -17.24 32.13
C LYS A 40 3.57 -18.32 31.66
N PRO A 41 3.79 -19.40 32.44
CA PRO A 41 4.61 -20.54 32.00
C PRO A 41 4.14 -21.11 30.65
N ASN A 42 5.09 -21.56 29.84
CA ASN A 42 4.75 -22.22 28.59
C ASN A 42 4.10 -23.57 28.86
N ASN A 43 2.90 -23.80 28.28
CA ASN A 43 2.19 -25.06 28.40
C ASN A 43 2.15 -25.76 27.03
N ALA A 44 2.56 -27.02 26.98
CA ALA A 44 2.57 -27.82 25.76
C ALA A 44 1.17 -28.05 25.16
N SER A 45 0.09 -27.85 25.94
CA SER A 45 -1.31 -28.03 25.51
C SER A 45 -1.97 -26.75 25.01
N MET A 46 -1.20 -25.65 24.78
CA MET A 46 -1.75 -24.40 24.23
C MET A 46 -2.39 -24.62 22.88
N ASP A 47 -3.60 -24.09 22.69
CA ASP A 47 -4.23 -24.02 21.39
C ASP A 47 -3.53 -22.98 20.47
N ILE A 48 -3.98 -22.91 19.23
CA ILE A 48 -3.33 -22.05 18.23
C ILE A 48 -3.52 -20.56 18.54
N ILE A 49 -4.64 -20.15 19.13
CA ILE A 49 -4.93 -18.75 19.50
C ILE A 49 -4.05 -18.34 20.68
N GLU A 50 -3.94 -19.19 21.71
CA GLU A 50 -3.04 -18.96 22.84
C GLU A 50 -1.57 -18.82 22.41
N LYS A 51 -1.13 -19.64 21.42
CA LYS A 51 0.21 -19.51 20.84
C LYS A 51 0.41 -18.15 20.16
N TYR A 52 -0.58 -17.67 19.38
CA TYR A 52 -0.51 -16.36 18.75
C TYR A 52 -0.48 -15.23 19.78
N GLN A 53 -1.34 -15.30 20.80
CA GLN A 53 -1.35 -14.34 21.91
C GLN A 53 0.02 -14.29 22.61
N ARG A 54 0.59 -15.47 22.91
CA ARG A 54 1.92 -15.53 23.54
C ARG A 54 3.01 -14.93 22.66
N GLY A 55 3.04 -15.26 21.36
CA GLY A 55 4.03 -14.72 20.42
C GLY A 55 3.95 -13.19 20.30
N ILE A 56 2.73 -12.65 20.15
CA ILE A 56 2.50 -11.20 20.12
C ILE A 56 2.97 -10.56 21.43
N GLY A 57 2.66 -11.18 22.57
CA GLY A 57 3.08 -10.69 23.88
C GLY A 57 4.59 -10.64 24.06
N LEU A 58 5.33 -11.64 23.57
CA LEU A 58 6.81 -11.64 23.61
C LEU A 58 7.40 -10.50 22.77
N VAL A 59 6.90 -10.31 21.56
CA VAL A 59 7.33 -9.20 20.69
C VAL A 59 7.01 -7.85 21.32
N ALA A 60 5.80 -7.69 21.89
CA ALA A 60 5.40 -6.46 22.57
C ALA A 60 6.31 -6.14 23.78
N GLN A 61 6.63 -7.12 24.60
CA GLN A 61 7.55 -6.93 25.72
C GLN A 61 8.92 -6.42 25.25
N SER A 62 9.49 -7.04 24.20
CA SER A 62 10.79 -6.64 23.66
C SER A 62 10.80 -5.21 23.10
N ALA A 63 9.64 -4.70 22.65
CA ALA A 63 9.50 -3.35 22.12
C ALA A 63 9.25 -2.28 23.22
N LEU A 64 8.55 -2.64 24.31
CA LEU A 64 8.08 -1.70 25.33
C LEU A 64 9.13 -1.37 26.39
N HIS A 65 10.14 -2.23 26.61
CA HIS A 65 11.12 -2.07 27.68
C HIS A 65 12.44 -1.46 27.18
N PRO A 66 12.67 -0.13 27.34
CA PRO A 66 13.86 0.55 26.83
C PRO A 66 15.19 0.00 27.38
N GLY A 67 15.20 -0.52 28.61
CA GLY A 67 16.40 -1.11 29.22
C GLY A 67 16.89 -2.38 28.54
N GLU A 68 16.00 -3.15 27.93
CA GLU A 68 16.29 -4.39 27.21
C GLU A 68 16.62 -4.14 25.73
N GLN A 69 16.32 -2.95 25.20
CA GLN A 69 16.63 -2.56 23.83
C GLN A 69 18.14 -2.43 23.53
N LYS A 70 19.02 -2.47 24.55
CA LYS A 70 20.47 -2.57 24.36
C LYS A 70 20.82 -3.79 23.49
N HIS A 71 20.16 -4.91 23.68
CA HIS A 71 20.35 -6.11 22.87
C HIS A 71 20.02 -5.89 21.38
N SER A 72 19.03 -5.04 21.09
CA SER A 72 18.71 -4.65 19.71
C SER A 72 19.84 -3.86 19.06
N VAL A 73 20.47 -2.94 19.79
CA VAL A 73 21.65 -2.19 19.31
C VAL A 73 22.83 -3.14 19.06
N ASP A 74 23.08 -4.07 20.00
CA ASP A 74 24.16 -5.05 19.87
C ASP A 74 23.94 -5.98 18.66
N THR A 75 22.68 -6.37 18.38
CA THR A 75 22.33 -7.15 17.18
C THR A 75 22.64 -6.36 15.91
N VAL A 76 22.24 -5.09 15.81
CA VAL A 76 22.58 -4.24 14.67
C VAL A 76 24.10 -4.12 14.50
N LYS A 77 24.85 -3.82 15.59
CA LYS A 77 26.32 -3.76 15.54
C LYS A 77 26.95 -5.08 15.08
N LYS A 78 26.42 -6.22 15.51
CA LYS A 78 26.88 -7.54 15.07
C LYS A 78 26.68 -7.76 13.57
N ILE A 79 25.55 -7.33 13.03
CA ILE A 79 25.27 -7.42 11.58
C ILE A 79 26.25 -6.52 10.81
N LEU A 80 26.41 -5.25 11.23
CA LEU A 80 27.27 -4.29 10.55
C LEU A 80 28.74 -4.77 10.50
N ARG A 81 29.27 -5.33 11.60
CA ARG A 81 30.64 -5.90 11.65
C ARG A 81 30.85 -7.04 10.65
N ARG A 82 29.81 -7.78 10.26
CA ARG A 82 29.94 -8.82 9.23
C ARG A 82 30.30 -8.24 7.87
N PHE A 83 29.90 -7.01 7.59
CA PHE A 83 30.21 -6.34 6.32
C PHE A 83 31.69 -5.95 6.22
N ASP A 84 32.42 -5.85 7.35
CA ASP A 84 33.88 -5.65 7.34
C ASP A 84 34.63 -6.88 6.81
N CYS A 85 33.98 -8.04 6.80
CA CYS A 85 34.54 -9.29 6.32
C CYS A 85 34.25 -9.59 4.84
N LEU A 86 33.63 -8.68 4.10
CA LEU A 86 33.40 -8.85 2.65
C LEU A 86 34.73 -8.91 1.90
N ARG A 87 34.88 -9.91 1.03
CA ARG A 87 36.13 -10.21 0.29
C ARG A 87 35.95 -10.20 -1.21
N ASP A 88 34.78 -10.62 -1.68
CA ASP A 88 34.51 -10.88 -3.08
C ASP A 88 33.01 -10.76 -3.45
N LYS A 89 32.68 -11.01 -4.71
CA LYS A 89 31.31 -10.97 -5.23
C LYS A 89 30.40 -12.03 -4.63
N GLU A 90 30.93 -13.17 -4.19
CA GLU A 90 30.12 -14.21 -3.53
C GLU A 90 29.68 -13.76 -2.16
N ASP A 91 30.56 -13.11 -1.39
CA ASP A 91 30.18 -12.53 -0.08
C ASP A 91 29.14 -11.41 -0.24
N ILE A 92 29.23 -10.60 -1.30
CA ILE A 92 28.23 -9.60 -1.66
C ILE A 92 26.89 -10.27 -1.99
N ALA A 93 26.86 -11.27 -2.85
CA ALA A 93 25.66 -11.99 -3.25
C ALA A 93 24.99 -12.70 -2.05
N ARG A 94 25.79 -13.31 -1.18
CA ARG A 94 25.33 -13.92 0.07
C ARG A 94 24.65 -12.90 0.97
N THR A 95 25.26 -11.74 1.13
CA THR A 95 24.72 -10.66 1.95
C THR A 95 23.40 -10.14 1.39
N LEU A 96 23.30 -9.91 0.08
CA LEU A 96 22.06 -9.52 -0.58
C LEU A 96 20.94 -10.55 -0.33
N GLY A 97 21.21 -11.84 -0.47
CA GLY A 97 20.25 -12.90 -0.21
C GLY A 97 19.82 -12.93 1.26
N GLU A 98 20.74 -12.83 2.21
CA GLU A 98 20.43 -12.79 3.64
C GLU A 98 19.59 -11.56 4.02
N LEU A 99 19.93 -10.36 3.54
CA LEU A 99 19.14 -9.14 3.81
C LEU A 99 17.73 -9.24 3.22
N SER A 100 17.61 -9.75 1.98
CA SER A 100 16.29 -10.04 1.37
C SER A 100 15.48 -11.05 2.18
N LYS A 101 16.12 -12.11 2.72
CA LYS A 101 15.45 -13.09 3.57
C LYS A 101 14.86 -12.45 4.82
N TYR A 102 15.54 -11.48 5.40
CA TYR A 102 15.07 -10.70 6.56
C TYR A 102 14.07 -9.59 6.19
N LYS A 103 13.66 -9.48 4.91
CA LYS A 103 12.80 -8.39 4.41
C LYS A 103 13.40 -7.00 4.61
N ILE A 104 14.73 -6.90 4.67
CA ILE A 104 15.45 -5.63 4.61
C ILE A 104 15.50 -5.21 3.15
N LYS A 105 14.79 -4.13 2.82
CA LYS A 105 14.68 -3.60 1.46
C LYS A 105 15.94 -2.81 1.11
N GLY A 106 16.41 -2.97 -0.12
CA GLY A 106 17.55 -2.27 -0.66
C GLY A 106 17.65 -2.44 -2.17
N LEU A 107 18.84 -2.72 -2.67
CA LEU A 107 19.11 -2.90 -4.10
C LEU A 107 18.47 -4.12 -4.72
N PHE A 108 18.14 -5.08 -3.90
CA PHE A 108 17.62 -6.36 -4.34
C PHE A 108 16.54 -6.85 -3.39
N TRP A 109 15.38 -7.22 -3.94
CA TRP A 109 14.36 -7.85 -3.15
C TRP A 109 13.56 -8.84 -3.98
N LEU A 110 13.26 -9.97 -3.36
CA LEU A 110 12.48 -11.05 -3.93
C LEU A 110 11.20 -11.25 -3.12
N TYR A 111 10.12 -11.52 -3.81
CA TYR A 111 8.82 -11.75 -3.20
C TYR A 111 7.98 -12.72 -4.05
N ALA A 112 7.07 -13.44 -3.41
CA ALA A 112 6.12 -14.26 -4.12
C ALA A 112 4.87 -13.44 -4.46
N GLU A 113 4.49 -13.42 -5.73
CA GLU A 113 3.30 -12.73 -6.22
C GLU A 113 2.49 -13.66 -7.10
N TYR A 114 1.18 -13.52 -7.02
CA TYR A 114 0.28 -14.19 -7.94
C TYR A 114 0.31 -13.48 -9.29
N GLN A 115 0.66 -14.21 -10.32
CA GLN A 115 0.61 -13.75 -11.70
C GLN A 115 -0.51 -14.49 -12.44
N ASN A 116 -1.28 -13.78 -13.24
CA ASN A 116 -2.30 -14.36 -14.10
C ASN A 116 -2.01 -13.97 -15.56
N SER A 117 -0.89 -14.43 -16.07
CA SER A 117 -0.53 -14.28 -17.49
C SER A 117 -0.67 -15.61 -18.23
N LYS A 118 0.41 -16.41 -18.25
CA LYS A 118 0.40 -17.80 -18.72
C LYS A 118 0.18 -18.81 -17.59
N HIS A 119 0.38 -18.37 -16.35
CA HIS A 119 0.37 -19.19 -15.15
C HIS A 119 -0.64 -18.63 -14.15
N THR A 120 -1.39 -19.50 -13.48
CA THR A 120 -2.38 -19.14 -12.45
C THR A 120 -1.88 -19.50 -11.05
N GLU A 121 -0.60 -19.23 -10.78
CA GLU A 121 0.13 -19.68 -9.59
C GLU A 121 0.95 -18.54 -9.00
N TYR A 122 1.41 -18.68 -7.77
CA TYR A 122 2.38 -17.78 -7.18
C TYR A 122 3.76 -18.02 -7.77
N HIS A 123 4.37 -16.97 -8.26
CA HIS A 123 5.72 -16.97 -8.83
C HIS A 123 6.66 -16.06 -8.06
N LEU A 124 7.94 -16.35 -8.16
CA LEU A 124 8.98 -15.50 -7.63
C LEU A 124 9.10 -14.25 -8.52
N ASN A 125 9.07 -13.07 -7.91
CA ASN A 125 9.30 -11.81 -8.58
C ASN A 125 10.58 -11.17 -8.07
N LEU A 126 11.33 -10.57 -8.99
CA LEU A 126 12.52 -9.78 -8.71
C LEU A 126 12.21 -8.33 -9.03
N GLY A 127 12.07 -7.55 -7.95
CA GLY A 127 11.69 -6.15 -8.02
C GLY A 127 12.87 -5.21 -8.29
N VAL A 128 12.55 -4.01 -8.75
CA VAL A 128 13.53 -2.91 -8.86
C VAL A 128 13.93 -2.46 -7.46
N GLY A 129 15.20 -2.14 -7.25
CA GLY A 129 15.73 -1.69 -5.98
C GLY A 129 15.12 -0.38 -5.47
N THR A 130 15.42 -0.05 -4.22
CA THR A 130 14.98 1.18 -3.55
C THR A 130 16.19 1.96 -3.03
N VAL A 131 15.97 3.24 -2.75
CA VAL A 131 16.93 4.15 -2.11
C VAL A 131 16.43 4.56 -0.74
N GLY A 132 17.29 5.16 0.09
CA GLY A 132 16.94 5.51 1.47
C GLY A 132 15.98 6.68 1.62
N LEU A 133 15.92 7.60 0.65
CA LEU A 133 14.91 8.66 0.62
C LEU A 133 13.59 8.14 0.01
N PRO A 134 12.45 8.79 0.32
CA PRO A 134 11.14 8.28 -0.06
C PRO A 134 10.91 8.10 -1.57
N ASP A 135 11.68 8.79 -2.41
CA ASP A 135 11.52 8.77 -3.86
C ASP A 135 12.82 9.17 -4.57
N SER A 136 13.06 8.62 -5.77
CA SER A 136 14.25 8.91 -6.60
C SER A 136 14.43 10.41 -6.88
N SER A 137 13.33 11.14 -7.04
CA SER A 137 13.36 12.58 -7.33
C SER A 137 14.02 13.44 -6.24
N TYR A 138 14.22 12.92 -5.02
CA TYR A 138 15.00 13.62 -3.98
C TYR A 138 16.49 13.74 -4.32
N TYR A 139 17.01 12.86 -5.16
CA TYR A 139 18.41 12.88 -5.61
C TYR A 139 18.63 13.78 -6.83
N SER A 140 17.54 14.23 -7.49
CA SER A 140 17.58 15.19 -8.59
C SER A 140 17.69 16.61 -8.07
N SER A 141 18.62 17.41 -8.67
CA SER A 141 18.87 18.80 -8.27
C SER A 141 17.77 19.79 -8.65
N THR A 142 16.79 19.38 -9.45
CA THR A 142 15.82 20.29 -10.09
C THR A 142 14.54 20.53 -9.30
N ALA A 143 14.26 19.71 -8.27
CA ALA A 143 13.02 19.85 -7.51
C ALA A 143 13.17 20.83 -6.32
N PRO A 144 12.25 21.81 -6.17
CA PRO A 144 12.31 22.81 -5.09
C PRO A 144 12.31 22.15 -3.70
N GLY A 145 13.23 22.59 -2.83
CA GLY A 145 13.36 22.07 -1.45
C GLY A 145 14.07 20.72 -1.31
N LYS A 146 14.19 19.93 -2.36
CA LYS A 146 14.79 18.58 -2.28
C LYS A 146 16.30 18.61 -2.05
N GLY A 147 17.02 19.59 -2.60
CA GLY A 147 18.46 19.76 -2.34
C GLY A 147 18.79 20.03 -0.86
N LYS A 148 17.90 20.73 -0.14
CA LYS A 148 18.03 20.91 1.31
C LYS A 148 17.80 19.60 2.06
N ALA A 149 16.78 18.84 1.67
CA ALA A 149 16.50 17.53 2.27
C ALA A 149 17.67 16.56 2.08
N LEU A 150 18.27 16.53 0.89
CA LEU A 150 19.44 15.69 0.58
C LEU A 150 20.66 16.06 1.46
N LEU A 151 20.92 17.36 1.66
CA LEU A 151 22.00 17.83 2.55
C LEU A 151 21.75 17.40 4.01
N HIS A 152 20.51 17.51 4.48
CA HIS A 152 20.16 17.10 5.84
C HIS A 152 20.20 15.58 6.02
N TYR A 153 19.84 14.84 4.96
CA TYR A 153 20.00 13.39 4.92
C TYR A 153 21.46 12.98 5.08
N ALA A 154 22.36 13.55 4.29
CA ALA A 154 23.79 13.28 4.41
C ALA A 154 24.32 13.56 5.85
N ARG A 155 23.93 14.70 6.44
CA ARG A 155 24.28 15.01 7.85
C ARG A 155 23.73 14.00 8.84
N MET A 156 22.49 13.55 8.65
CA MET A 156 21.89 12.50 9.47
C MET A 156 22.72 11.21 9.38
N LEU A 157 23.13 10.82 8.18
CA LEU A 157 23.93 9.61 7.96
C LEU A 157 25.29 9.70 8.67
N ASP A 158 25.97 10.85 8.65
CA ASP A 158 27.24 11.02 9.37
C ASP A 158 27.05 10.91 10.88
N ILE A 159 25.97 11.49 11.43
CA ILE A 159 25.66 11.36 12.85
C ILE A 159 25.41 9.88 13.23
N ILE A 160 24.70 9.14 12.38
CA ILE A 160 24.45 7.71 12.59
C ILE A 160 25.74 6.91 12.43
N GLY A 161 26.52 7.18 11.39
CA GLY A 161 27.81 6.53 11.13
C GLY A 161 28.73 6.61 12.35
N GLN A 162 28.85 7.79 12.96
CA GLN A 162 29.63 7.96 14.20
C GLN A 162 29.14 7.08 15.36
N LYS A 163 27.82 6.86 15.48
CA LYS A 163 27.25 6.02 16.54
C LYS A 163 27.52 4.53 16.35
N PHE A 164 27.70 4.11 15.09
CA PHE A 164 27.96 2.72 14.72
C PHE A 164 29.39 2.48 14.24
N GLU A 165 30.30 3.45 14.43
CA GLU A 165 31.71 3.35 14.08
C GLU A 165 31.95 3.15 12.56
N ILE A 166 31.06 3.73 11.73
CA ILE A 166 31.16 3.73 10.26
C ILE A 166 31.65 5.12 9.83
N GLU A 167 32.85 5.17 9.28
CA GLU A 167 33.43 6.42 8.78
C GLU A 167 32.72 6.86 7.49
N LYS A 168 32.39 8.16 7.40
CA LYS A 168 31.82 8.82 6.21
C LYS A 168 30.63 8.08 5.60
N LEU A 169 29.68 7.66 6.44
CA LEU A 169 28.48 6.99 5.93
C LEU A 169 27.74 7.85 4.90
N SER A 170 27.89 9.18 4.95
CA SER A 170 27.31 10.10 3.96
C SER A 170 27.84 9.93 2.54
N ASP A 171 29.00 9.29 2.34
CA ASP A 171 29.52 9.00 0.99
C ASP A 171 28.57 8.09 0.20
N VAL A 172 27.74 7.30 0.89
CA VAL A 172 26.70 6.48 0.27
C VAL A 172 25.68 7.30 -0.53
N VAL A 173 25.46 8.58 -0.22
CA VAL A 173 24.53 9.45 -0.95
C VAL A 173 24.91 9.59 -2.42
N SER A 174 26.20 9.59 -2.72
CA SER A 174 26.69 9.62 -4.10
C SER A 174 26.39 8.31 -4.85
N LEU A 175 26.40 7.18 -4.14
CA LEU A 175 26.01 5.87 -4.68
C LEU A 175 24.51 5.80 -4.87
N GLU A 176 23.72 6.21 -3.88
CA GLU A 176 22.27 6.26 -3.98
C GLU A 176 21.80 7.16 -5.13
N LYS A 177 22.50 8.26 -5.43
CA LYS A 177 22.18 9.09 -6.58
C LYS A 177 22.31 8.32 -7.89
N LYS A 178 23.41 7.57 -8.07
CA LYS A 178 23.60 6.72 -9.26
C LYS A 178 22.53 5.62 -9.34
N LEU A 179 22.20 5.00 -8.20
CA LEU A 179 21.14 4.00 -8.11
C LEU A 179 19.78 4.59 -8.44
N SER A 180 19.50 5.77 -7.92
CA SER A 180 18.26 6.52 -8.20
C SER A 180 18.06 6.80 -9.68
N ASP A 181 19.11 7.20 -10.39
CA ASP A 181 19.07 7.44 -11.84
C ASP A 181 18.72 6.14 -12.60
N GLU A 182 19.35 5.01 -12.23
CA GLU A 182 19.08 3.70 -12.84
C GLU A 182 17.68 3.16 -12.50
N ILE A 183 17.21 3.37 -11.27
CA ILE A 183 15.85 3.03 -10.84
C ILE A 183 14.82 3.83 -11.65
N GLU A 184 15.03 5.14 -11.82
CA GLU A 184 14.12 5.99 -12.58
C GLU A 184 14.04 5.56 -14.05
N ILE A 185 15.17 5.21 -14.67
CA ILE A 185 15.19 4.66 -16.03
C ILE A 185 14.41 3.34 -16.07
N SER A 186 14.68 2.43 -15.13
CA SER A 186 14.00 1.13 -15.04
C SER A 186 12.47 1.24 -14.95
N LEU A 187 11.99 2.23 -14.19
CA LEU A 187 10.54 2.47 -14.03
C LEU A 187 9.91 3.17 -15.24
N ARG A 188 10.71 3.92 -16.03
CA ARG A 188 10.22 4.58 -17.26
C ARG A 188 10.19 3.63 -18.46
N ILE A 189 11.09 2.65 -18.51
CA ILE A 189 11.07 1.59 -19.52
C ILE A 189 9.88 0.71 -19.15
N ASN A 190 8.74 0.95 -19.79
CA ASN A 190 7.50 0.20 -19.57
C ASN A 190 7.59 -1.17 -20.28
N ASP A 191 8.58 -1.99 -19.90
CA ASP A 191 8.76 -3.33 -20.43
C ASP A 191 7.74 -4.28 -19.77
N GLU A 192 7.25 -5.25 -20.55
CA GLU A 192 6.55 -6.38 -19.95
C GLU A 192 7.49 -7.10 -18.98
N LYS A 193 6.93 -7.57 -17.85
CA LYS A 193 7.73 -8.37 -16.90
C LYS A 193 8.44 -9.48 -17.65
N TYR A 194 9.76 -9.53 -17.51
CA TYR A 194 10.61 -10.51 -18.16
C TYR A 194 10.51 -11.85 -17.43
N GLU A 195 9.93 -12.85 -18.10
CA GLU A 195 9.82 -14.21 -17.57
C GLU A 195 11.11 -14.98 -17.85
N THR A 196 11.73 -15.56 -16.83
CA THR A 196 12.98 -16.31 -16.91
C THR A 196 13.02 -17.44 -15.88
N THR A 197 14.14 -18.15 -15.80
CA THR A 197 14.43 -19.10 -14.71
C THR A 197 15.74 -18.70 -14.03
N GLY A 198 15.93 -19.15 -12.79
CA GLY A 198 17.19 -18.85 -12.09
C GLY A 198 18.42 -19.32 -12.86
N LEU A 199 18.34 -20.48 -13.56
CA LEU A 199 19.43 -20.97 -14.43
C LEU A 199 19.64 -20.09 -15.66
N ALA A 200 18.58 -19.63 -16.32
CA ALA A 200 18.68 -18.75 -17.47
C ALA A 200 19.26 -17.39 -17.05
N LEU A 201 18.78 -16.84 -15.94
CA LEU A 201 19.27 -15.59 -15.36
C LEU A 201 20.78 -15.66 -15.04
N SER A 202 21.24 -16.78 -14.48
CA SER A 202 22.67 -16.98 -14.17
C SER A 202 23.57 -17.09 -15.42
N ARG A 203 23.02 -17.50 -16.55
CA ARG A 203 23.75 -17.55 -17.82
C ARG A 203 23.78 -16.20 -18.52
N GLU A 204 22.69 -15.45 -18.43
CA GLU A 204 22.55 -14.15 -19.07
C GLU A 204 23.33 -13.06 -18.33
N PHE A 205 23.36 -13.13 -16.98
CA PHE A 205 24.04 -12.18 -16.11
C PHE A 205 25.09 -12.87 -15.22
N PRO A 206 26.19 -13.38 -15.82
CA PRO A 206 27.13 -14.28 -15.14
C PRO A 206 27.99 -13.61 -14.06
N ASP A 207 28.10 -12.28 -14.05
CA ASP A 207 28.89 -11.54 -13.06
C ASP A 207 28.24 -11.45 -11.67
N ILE A 208 26.94 -11.79 -11.58
CA ILE A 208 26.22 -11.91 -10.33
C ILE A 208 26.24 -13.38 -9.88
N PRO A 209 26.76 -13.69 -8.68
CA PRO A 209 26.79 -15.06 -8.15
C PRO A 209 25.39 -15.55 -7.72
N TRP A 210 24.49 -15.76 -8.68
CA TRP A 210 23.08 -16.11 -8.45
C TRP A 210 22.86 -17.33 -7.58
N ALA A 211 23.70 -18.37 -7.75
CA ALA A 211 23.61 -19.57 -6.95
C ALA A 211 23.75 -19.24 -5.46
N VAL A 212 24.81 -18.49 -5.11
CA VAL A 212 25.09 -18.09 -3.73
C VAL A 212 23.96 -17.22 -3.18
N LEU A 213 23.46 -16.28 -4.00
CA LEU A 213 22.36 -15.39 -3.62
C LEU A 213 21.08 -16.17 -3.32
N PHE A 214 20.64 -17.05 -4.22
CA PHE A 214 19.41 -17.82 -4.05
C PHE A 214 19.51 -18.84 -2.91
N GLU A 215 20.66 -19.48 -2.75
CA GLU A 215 20.91 -20.42 -1.64
C GLU A 215 20.87 -19.71 -0.29
N SER A 216 21.47 -18.51 -0.18
CA SER A 216 21.46 -17.73 1.06
C SER A 216 20.05 -17.19 1.41
N LEU A 217 19.21 -16.99 0.41
CA LEU A 217 17.81 -16.64 0.55
C LEU A 217 16.95 -17.86 1.01
N GLY A 218 17.43 -19.08 0.82
CA GLY A 218 16.71 -20.33 1.13
C GLY A 218 15.92 -20.91 -0.02
N LEU A 219 16.23 -20.51 -1.27
CA LEU A 219 15.56 -21.02 -2.47
C LEU A 219 16.31 -22.22 -3.05
N GLU A 220 15.99 -23.43 -2.60
CA GLU A 220 16.70 -24.67 -2.96
C GLU A 220 16.58 -25.01 -4.47
N ASN A 221 15.39 -24.85 -5.04
CA ASN A 221 15.07 -25.22 -6.42
C ASN A 221 15.28 -24.04 -7.40
N TRP A 222 16.17 -23.11 -7.09
CA TRP A 222 16.33 -21.87 -7.82
C TRP A 222 16.59 -22.04 -9.32
N LYS A 223 17.27 -23.13 -9.75
CA LYS A 223 17.63 -23.35 -11.17
C LYS A 223 16.40 -23.45 -12.08
N THR A 224 15.36 -24.10 -11.61
CA THR A 224 14.13 -24.34 -12.38
C THR A 224 12.99 -23.40 -11.98
N GLN A 225 13.18 -22.62 -10.92
CA GLN A 225 12.18 -21.67 -10.45
C GLN A 225 11.90 -20.62 -11.52
N VAL A 226 10.64 -20.47 -11.90
CA VAL A 226 10.19 -19.37 -12.77
C VAL A 226 10.27 -18.07 -11.98
N ILE A 227 10.91 -17.07 -12.57
CA ILE A 227 11.14 -15.75 -11.99
C ILE A 227 10.61 -14.70 -12.96
N PHE A 228 9.77 -13.81 -12.46
CA PHE A 228 9.36 -12.62 -13.17
C PHE A 228 10.22 -11.44 -12.72
N VAL A 229 10.90 -10.83 -13.65
CA VAL A 229 11.76 -9.67 -13.40
C VAL A 229 11.00 -8.41 -13.80
N ASP A 230 10.84 -7.47 -12.88
CA ASP A 230 10.09 -6.23 -13.12
C ASP A 230 10.76 -5.34 -14.19
N SER A 231 12.11 -5.37 -14.26
CA SER A 231 12.87 -4.65 -15.26
C SER A 231 14.17 -5.39 -15.59
N LYS A 232 14.33 -5.80 -16.85
CA LYS A 232 15.59 -6.39 -17.34
C LYS A 232 16.73 -5.38 -17.24
N TYR A 233 16.46 -4.12 -17.56
CA TYR A 233 17.42 -3.03 -17.44
C TYR A 233 17.99 -2.90 -16.02
N TRP A 234 17.14 -3.12 -14.99
CA TRP A 234 17.60 -3.12 -13.60
C TRP A 234 18.61 -4.23 -13.31
N ILE A 235 18.42 -5.43 -13.86
CA ILE A 235 19.37 -6.53 -13.68
C ILE A 235 20.69 -6.23 -14.40
N GLU A 236 20.64 -5.62 -15.58
CA GLU A 236 21.83 -5.14 -16.28
C GLU A 236 22.57 -4.09 -15.45
N SER A 237 21.83 -3.16 -14.83
CA SER A 237 22.40 -2.16 -13.92
C SER A 237 23.03 -2.80 -12.69
N LEU A 238 22.32 -3.76 -12.07
CA LEU A 238 22.85 -4.52 -10.92
C LEU A 238 24.16 -5.24 -11.29
N GLN A 239 24.22 -5.90 -12.46
CA GLN A 239 25.46 -6.53 -12.93
C GLN A 239 26.58 -5.50 -13.12
N ARG A 240 26.30 -4.31 -13.66
CA ARG A 240 27.30 -3.22 -13.74
C ARG A 240 27.78 -2.82 -12.35
N PHE A 241 26.90 -2.73 -11.34
CA PHE A 241 27.29 -2.42 -9.97
C PHE A 241 28.19 -3.50 -9.35
N PHE A 242 27.91 -4.78 -9.60
CA PHE A 242 28.80 -5.87 -9.17
C PHE A 242 30.21 -5.77 -9.75
N ASN A 243 30.39 -5.14 -10.92
CA ASN A 243 31.67 -4.95 -11.58
C ASN A 243 32.37 -3.64 -11.18
N LEU A 244 31.62 -2.60 -10.86
CA LEU A 244 32.16 -1.23 -10.72
C LEU A 244 32.33 -0.79 -9.26
N LEU A 245 31.46 -1.25 -8.36
CA LEU A 245 31.52 -0.84 -6.95
C LEU A 245 32.63 -1.57 -6.21
N SER A 246 33.36 -0.83 -5.38
CA SER A 246 34.33 -1.40 -4.48
C SER A 246 33.67 -2.14 -3.32
N LEU A 247 34.42 -2.98 -2.62
CA LEU A 247 33.94 -3.62 -1.38
C LEU A 247 33.56 -2.58 -0.32
N HIS A 248 34.21 -1.43 -0.30
CA HIS A 248 33.86 -0.32 0.58
C HIS A 248 32.49 0.26 0.22
N ASP A 249 32.18 0.47 -1.07
CA ASP A 249 30.88 0.95 -1.51
C ASP A 249 29.77 -0.02 -1.10
N TRP A 250 29.98 -1.32 -1.29
CA TRP A 250 29.03 -2.36 -0.85
C TRP A 250 28.80 -2.37 0.66
N ARG A 251 29.87 -2.18 1.44
CA ARG A 251 29.76 -2.05 2.91
C ARG A 251 28.87 -0.86 3.30
N LEU A 252 29.06 0.30 2.67
CA LEU A 252 28.25 1.48 2.94
C LEU A 252 26.78 1.25 2.58
N LEU A 253 26.49 0.64 1.41
CA LEU A 253 25.12 0.33 0.99
C LEU A 253 24.44 -0.63 1.95
N PHE A 254 25.05 -1.75 2.29
CA PHE A 254 24.50 -2.72 3.24
C PHE A 254 24.31 -2.13 4.64
N SER A 255 25.25 -1.31 5.06
CA SER A 255 25.14 -0.61 6.34
C SER A 255 23.95 0.34 6.35
N LEU A 256 23.77 1.09 5.28
CA LEU A 256 22.61 1.97 5.11
C LEU A 256 21.29 1.20 5.19
N GLU A 257 21.15 0.11 4.42
CA GLU A 257 19.93 -0.71 4.39
C GLU A 257 19.55 -1.23 5.77
N VAL A 258 20.52 -1.80 6.50
CA VAL A 258 20.30 -2.31 7.86
C VAL A 258 19.97 -1.19 8.84
N LEU A 259 20.66 -0.06 8.77
CA LEU A 259 20.42 1.07 9.65
C LEU A 259 19.04 1.68 9.41
N LEU A 260 18.67 1.99 8.17
CA LEU A 260 17.35 2.55 7.87
C LEU A 260 16.21 1.62 8.27
N HIS A 261 16.39 0.31 8.10
CA HIS A 261 15.41 -0.69 8.53
C HIS A 261 15.24 -0.71 10.07
N SER A 262 16.32 -0.52 10.82
CA SER A 262 16.36 -0.76 12.26
C SER A 262 16.16 0.50 13.11
N LEU A 263 16.63 1.68 12.65
CA LEU A 263 16.76 2.89 13.48
C LEU A 263 15.50 3.30 14.23
N LYS A 264 14.34 3.22 13.60
CA LYS A 264 13.05 3.59 14.21
C LYS A 264 12.67 2.70 15.41
N TYR A 265 13.28 1.54 15.52
CA TYR A 265 13.03 0.53 16.55
C TYR A 265 14.10 0.46 17.62
N LEU A 266 15.17 1.27 17.51
CA LEU A 266 16.24 1.33 18.48
C LEU A 266 15.95 2.37 19.56
N PRO A 267 16.56 2.26 20.77
CA PRO A 267 16.36 3.24 21.83
C PRO A 267 17.02 4.59 21.49
N PRO A 268 16.71 5.67 22.24
CA PRO A 268 17.47 6.91 22.14
C PRO A 268 18.97 6.69 22.32
N PRO A 269 19.85 7.37 21.55
CA PRO A 269 19.51 8.49 20.65
C PRO A 269 19.18 8.06 19.20
N TYR A 270 19.14 6.78 18.86
CA TYR A 270 19.04 6.28 17.48
C TYR A 270 17.68 6.63 16.85
N ASP A 271 16.60 6.33 17.53
CA ASP A 271 15.24 6.67 17.09
C ASP A 271 15.01 8.20 17.04
N ASP A 272 15.69 8.99 17.89
CA ASP A 272 15.64 10.46 17.83
C ASP A 272 16.22 10.99 16.52
N ILE A 273 17.32 10.40 16.05
CA ILE A 273 17.98 10.78 14.81
C ILE A 273 17.05 10.49 13.64
N HIS A 274 16.46 9.27 13.61
CA HIS A 274 15.48 8.89 12.60
C HIS A 274 14.27 9.85 12.59
N PHE A 275 13.68 10.11 13.77
CA PHE A 275 12.54 11.00 13.92
C PHE A 275 12.82 12.41 13.40
N ARG A 276 13.97 12.99 13.75
CA ARG A 276 14.33 14.37 13.36
C ARG A 276 14.33 14.56 11.86
N PHE A 277 14.77 13.59 11.10
CA PHE A 277 14.81 13.68 9.65
C PHE A 277 13.50 13.21 9.01
N PHE A 278 13.13 11.94 9.14
CA PHE A 278 12.02 11.34 8.40
C PHE A 278 10.64 11.85 8.82
N HIS A 279 10.46 12.21 10.09
CA HIS A 279 9.16 12.64 10.59
C HIS A 279 9.07 14.16 10.79
N LYS A 280 10.05 14.76 11.46
CA LYS A 280 10.00 16.20 11.75
C LYS A 280 10.29 17.02 10.52
N GLU A 281 11.38 16.76 9.82
CA GLU A 281 11.79 17.57 8.66
C GLU A 281 10.97 17.26 7.41
N LEU A 282 10.86 15.98 7.02
CA LEU A 282 10.16 15.63 5.79
C LEU A 282 8.63 15.72 5.91
N ARG A 283 8.05 15.45 7.08
CA ARG A 283 6.58 15.36 7.27
C ARG A 283 6.03 16.42 8.22
N GLY A 284 6.88 17.26 8.84
CA GLY A 284 6.46 18.35 9.71
C GLY A 284 5.88 17.91 11.06
N GLN A 285 6.12 16.68 11.51
CA GLN A 285 5.75 16.25 12.85
C GLN A 285 6.57 17.02 13.90
N THR A 286 5.97 17.36 15.03
CA THR A 286 6.63 18.16 16.07
C THR A 286 7.00 17.33 17.30
N MET A 287 6.38 16.17 17.47
CA MET A 287 6.66 15.23 18.57
C MET A 287 6.77 13.80 18.02
N LYS A 288 7.53 12.96 18.73
CA LYS A 288 7.60 11.52 18.44
C LYS A 288 6.25 10.86 18.71
N THR A 289 5.97 9.83 17.95
CA THR A 289 4.87 8.91 18.25
C THR A 289 5.14 8.24 19.61
N PRO A 290 4.15 8.19 20.51
CA PRO A 290 4.29 7.49 21.78
C PRO A 290 4.71 6.03 21.61
N GLN A 291 5.58 5.53 22.49
CA GLN A 291 6.18 4.18 22.38
C GLN A 291 5.14 3.07 22.25
N HIS A 292 4.04 3.15 22.99
CA HIS A 292 2.98 2.14 22.90
C HIS A 292 2.29 2.12 21.52
N LEU A 293 2.15 3.27 20.84
CA LEU A 293 1.61 3.34 19.48
C LEU A 293 2.62 2.81 18.46
N LEU A 294 3.93 3.10 18.62
CA LEU A 294 4.97 2.49 17.77
C LEU A 294 5.01 0.97 17.93
N THR A 295 4.75 0.46 19.14
CA THR A 295 4.66 -0.99 19.38
C THR A 295 3.44 -1.59 18.69
N VAL A 296 2.27 -0.93 18.75
CA VAL A 296 1.07 -1.35 18.03
C VAL A 296 1.32 -1.36 16.53
N GLU A 297 1.92 -0.28 15.98
CA GLU A 297 2.29 -0.18 14.57
C GLU A 297 3.20 -1.34 14.15
N ALA A 298 4.29 -1.55 14.89
CA ALA A 298 5.24 -2.61 14.57
C ALA A 298 4.62 -4.01 14.60
N ILE A 299 3.78 -4.32 15.59
CA ILE A 299 3.09 -5.61 15.67
C ILE A 299 2.04 -5.74 14.56
N SER A 300 1.32 -4.66 14.24
CA SER A 300 0.38 -4.64 13.13
C SER A 300 1.05 -4.92 11.78
N ASP A 301 2.26 -4.39 11.57
CA ASP A 301 3.03 -4.60 10.33
C ASP A 301 3.66 -5.99 10.25
N TRP A 302 4.33 -6.42 11.33
CA TRP A 302 5.14 -7.63 11.31
C TRP A 302 4.39 -8.90 11.66
N MET A 303 3.34 -8.79 12.47
CA MET A 303 2.52 -9.91 12.94
C MET A 303 1.08 -9.85 12.43
N THR A 304 0.82 -9.14 11.33
CA THR A 304 -0.49 -8.97 10.70
C THR A 304 -1.35 -10.25 10.68
N PRO A 305 -0.88 -11.41 10.18
CA PRO A 305 -1.75 -12.58 10.08
C PRO A 305 -2.19 -13.14 11.44
N PHE A 306 -1.35 -12.98 12.47
CA PHE A 306 -1.64 -13.44 13.83
C PHE A 306 -2.56 -12.47 14.56
N LEU A 307 -2.27 -11.15 14.48
CA LEU A 307 -3.08 -10.11 15.09
C LEU A 307 -4.46 -10.03 14.44
N SER A 308 -4.56 -10.20 13.12
CA SER A 308 -5.83 -10.25 12.38
C SER A 308 -6.77 -11.32 12.91
N ARG A 309 -6.26 -12.49 13.29
CA ARG A 309 -7.07 -13.55 13.90
C ARG A 309 -7.71 -13.12 15.22
N LEU A 310 -6.93 -12.47 16.07
CA LEU A 310 -7.42 -11.98 17.38
C LEU A 310 -8.40 -10.83 17.19
N TYR A 311 -8.11 -9.90 16.27
CA TYR A 311 -8.98 -8.77 15.96
C TYR A 311 -10.38 -9.21 15.50
N ILE A 312 -10.45 -10.23 14.63
CA ILE A 312 -11.73 -10.76 14.14
C ILE A 312 -12.55 -11.34 15.28
N LEU A 313 -11.94 -12.10 16.19
CA LEU A 313 -12.64 -12.72 17.31
C LEU A 313 -13.27 -11.68 18.24
N GLU A 314 -12.66 -10.51 18.41
CA GLU A 314 -13.06 -9.48 19.37
C GLU A 314 -13.96 -8.40 18.74
N TYR A 315 -13.70 -7.99 17.50
CA TYR A 315 -14.25 -6.74 16.94
C TYR A 315 -15.04 -6.89 15.64
N THR A 316 -15.20 -8.12 15.11
CA THR A 316 -15.94 -8.32 13.87
C THR A 316 -17.07 -9.32 14.02
N THR A 317 -18.27 -8.98 13.51
CA THR A 317 -19.42 -9.87 13.58
C THR A 317 -19.72 -10.54 12.24
N PRO A 318 -20.26 -11.78 12.24
CA PRO A 318 -20.75 -12.42 11.01
C PRO A 318 -21.88 -11.61 10.33
N LYS A 319 -22.71 -10.88 11.11
CA LYS A 319 -23.77 -10.00 10.58
C LYS A 319 -23.14 -8.90 9.73
N ARG A 320 -22.15 -8.14 10.26
CA ARG A 320 -21.48 -7.06 9.54
C ARG A 320 -20.88 -7.54 8.23
N LYS A 321 -20.18 -8.68 8.23
CA LYS A 321 -19.64 -9.29 6.99
C LYS A 321 -20.75 -9.58 5.99
N LYS A 322 -21.85 -10.19 6.42
CA LYS A 322 -22.97 -10.55 5.55
C LYS A 322 -23.62 -9.30 4.95
N ASP A 323 -23.90 -8.29 5.76
CA ASP A 323 -24.58 -7.08 5.31
C ASP A 323 -23.71 -6.27 4.35
N ALA A 324 -22.41 -6.14 4.63
CA ALA A 324 -21.46 -5.51 3.72
C ALA A 324 -21.29 -6.27 2.41
N LEU A 325 -21.35 -7.61 2.40
CA LEU A 325 -21.35 -8.42 1.18
C LEU A 325 -22.61 -8.18 0.34
N LEU A 326 -23.78 -8.11 0.97
CA LEU A 326 -25.04 -7.82 0.27
C LEU A 326 -25.01 -6.41 -0.33
N PHE A 327 -24.54 -5.44 0.42
CA PHE A 327 -24.37 -4.07 -0.05
C PHE A 327 -23.38 -3.99 -1.21
N THR A 328 -22.24 -4.68 -1.12
CA THR A 328 -21.26 -4.77 -2.21
C THR A 328 -21.89 -5.33 -3.49
N LYS A 329 -22.78 -6.33 -3.34
CA LYS A 329 -23.51 -6.89 -4.49
C LYS A 329 -24.46 -5.90 -5.14
N GLU A 330 -25.13 -5.06 -4.37
CA GLU A 330 -25.99 -3.98 -4.91
C GLU A 330 -25.17 -2.99 -5.76
N ILE A 331 -23.99 -2.60 -5.29
CA ILE A 331 -23.06 -1.73 -6.04
C ILE A 331 -22.57 -2.43 -7.33
N GLN A 332 -22.21 -3.72 -7.24
CA GLN A 332 -21.80 -4.51 -8.40
C GLN A 332 -22.89 -4.62 -9.46
N ASP A 333 -24.14 -4.82 -9.04
CA ASP A 333 -25.29 -4.89 -9.96
C ASP A 333 -25.55 -3.52 -10.63
N ALA A 334 -25.33 -2.41 -9.94
CA ALA A 334 -25.39 -1.08 -10.52
C ALA A 334 -24.26 -0.84 -11.53
N ALA A 335 -23.03 -1.24 -11.19
CA ALA A 335 -21.88 -1.18 -12.12
C ALA A 335 -22.14 -1.96 -13.41
N TYR A 336 -22.69 -3.17 -13.29
CA TYR A 336 -23.06 -3.99 -14.43
C TYR A 336 -24.06 -3.29 -15.37
N ARG A 337 -25.14 -2.70 -14.81
CA ARG A 337 -26.16 -1.97 -15.58
C ARG A 337 -25.61 -0.69 -16.20
N ARG A 338 -24.70 0.00 -15.49
CA ARG A 338 -24.10 1.24 -15.96
C ARG A 338 -23.33 1.06 -17.27
N MET A 339 -22.73 -0.11 -17.52
CA MET A 339 -22.01 -0.38 -18.78
C MET A 339 -22.90 -0.20 -20.02
N ASP A 340 -24.23 -0.39 -19.91
CA ASP A 340 -25.14 -0.14 -21.03
C ASP A 340 -25.18 1.34 -21.46
N SER A 341 -25.01 2.26 -20.52
CA SER A 341 -25.04 3.71 -20.73
C SER A 341 -23.72 4.33 -21.20
N VAL A 342 -22.62 3.58 -21.20
CA VAL A 342 -21.31 4.07 -21.67
C VAL A 342 -21.33 4.21 -23.19
N ASP A 343 -21.35 5.44 -23.69
CA ASP A 343 -21.63 5.76 -25.12
C ASP A 343 -20.44 5.53 -26.04
N TRP A 344 -19.23 5.54 -25.53
CA TRP A 344 -17.99 5.42 -26.29
C TRP A 344 -17.46 3.98 -26.42
N LEU A 345 -17.95 3.03 -25.61
CA LEU A 345 -17.60 1.62 -25.74
C LEU A 345 -18.40 0.96 -26.87
N SER A 346 -17.72 0.18 -27.70
CA SER A 346 -18.36 -0.69 -28.68
C SER A 346 -19.22 -1.76 -27.99
N PRO A 347 -20.25 -2.30 -28.69
CA PRO A 347 -21.06 -3.39 -28.11
C PRO A 347 -20.24 -4.59 -27.63
N GLN A 348 -19.22 -4.97 -28.38
CA GLN A 348 -18.32 -6.07 -28.00
C GLN A 348 -17.58 -5.80 -26.70
N SER A 349 -16.98 -4.61 -26.54
CA SER A 349 -16.26 -4.22 -25.34
C SER A 349 -17.18 -4.00 -24.14
N LYS A 350 -18.43 -3.56 -24.37
CA LYS A 350 -19.47 -3.50 -23.32
C LYS A 350 -19.77 -4.88 -22.73
N GLU A 351 -20.00 -5.88 -23.58
CA GLU A 351 -20.28 -7.24 -23.11
C GLU A 351 -19.07 -7.83 -22.35
N ALA A 352 -17.85 -7.59 -22.82
CA ALA A 352 -16.64 -8.02 -22.10
C ALA A 352 -16.49 -7.28 -20.75
N ALA A 353 -16.80 -5.97 -20.68
CA ALA A 353 -16.79 -5.20 -19.45
C ALA A 353 -17.84 -5.73 -18.45
N LYS A 354 -19.06 -6.03 -18.92
CA LYS A 354 -20.10 -6.65 -18.11
C LYS A 354 -19.70 -8.02 -17.59
N GLU A 355 -19.06 -8.85 -18.41
CA GLU A 355 -18.56 -10.15 -17.98
C GLU A 355 -17.46 -9.99 -16.94
N LYS A 356 -16.58 -8.99 -17.07
CA LYS A 356 -15.54 -8.66 -16.07
C LYS A 356 -16.15 -8.28 -14.72
N ILE A 357 -17.17 -7.41 -14.72
CA ILE A 357 -17.89 -7.04 -13.50
C ILE A 357 -18.61 -8.27 -12.90
N LYS A 358 -19.26 -9.08 -13.72
CA LYS A 358 -19.99 -10.28 -13.26
C LYS A 358 -19.05 -11.30 -12.60
N LYS A 359 -17.84 -11.51 -13.16
CA LYS A 359 -16.83 -12.40 -12.63
C LYS A 359 -16.04 -11.83 -11.46
N MET A 360 -16.12 -10.52 -11.25
CA MET A 360 -15.41 -9.85 -10.16
C MET A 360 -15.83 -10.41 -8.81
N LYS A 361 -14.86 -10.91 -8.05
CA LYS A 361 -15.09 -11.39 -6.68
C LYS A 361 -15.02 -10.23 -5.70
N ALA A 362 -15.86 -10.24 -4.69
CA ALA A 362 -15.76 -9.37 -3.53
C ALA A 362 -15.29 -10.17 -2.31
N SER A 363 -14.16 -9.78 -1.74
CA SER A 363 -13.61 -10.29 -0.49
C SER A 363 -13.82 -9.23 0.59
N VAL A 364 -14.75 -9.48 1.53
CA VAL A 364 -15.24 -8.48 2.47
C VAL A 364 -15.00 -8.88 3.92
N ALA A 365 -14.62 -7.93 4.73
CA ALA A 365 -14.34 -7.99 6.16
C ALA A 365 -13.13 -8.86 6.52
N TYR A 366 -13.16 -10.15 6.24
CA TYR A 366 -12.10 -11.11 6.55
C TYR A 366 -12.22 -12.37 5.68
N PRO A 367 -11.14 -13.17 5.51
CA PRO A 367 -11.15 -14.41 4.73
C PRO A 367 -12.19 -15.42 5.23
N ASP A 368 -12.78 -16.20 4.33
CA ASP A 368 -13.74 -17.25 4.70
C ASP A 368 -13.08 -18.40 5.48
N THR A 369 -11.83 -18.67 5.16
CA THR A 369 -10.99 -19.67 5.84
C THR A 369 -9.60 -19.08 6.09
N PHE A 370 -8.88 -19.65 7.04
CA PHE A 370 -7.55 -19.17 7.40
C PHE A 370 -6.51 -20.26 7.20
N ARG A 371 -5.32 -19.86 6.74
CA ARG A 371 -4.17 -20.77 6.73
C ARG A 371 -3.73 -21.07 8.17
N HIS A 372 -3.31 -22.29 8.41
CA HIS A 372 -2.61 -22.63 9.65
C HIS A 372 -1.19 -22.03 9.58
N LEU A 373 -0.84 -21.23 10.57
CA LEU A 373 0.45 -20.55 10.63
C LEU A 373 1.18 -20.94 11.91
N GLU A 374 2.45 -21.28 11.79
CA GLU A 374 3.33 -21.52 12.92
C GLU A 374 4.19 -20.26 13.14
N LEU A 375 4.33 -19.87 14.40
CA LEU A 375 5.18 -18.75 14.77
C LEU A 375 6.65 -19.14 14.70
N PRO A 376 7.54 -18.24 14.25
CA PRO A 376 8.97 -18.43 14.39
C PRO A 376 9.38 -18.34 15.87
N PRO A 377 10.62 -18.68 16.21
CA PRO A 377 11.17 -18.40 17.55
C PRO A 377 11.15 -16.91 17.86
N LEU A 378 10.52 -16.54 19.00
CA LEU A 378 10.37 -15.17 19.47
C LEU A 378 10.80 -15.04 20.92
N GLN A 379 11.27 -13.85 21.31
CA GLN A 379 11.81 -13.58 22.63
C GLN A 379 11.36 -12.22 23.18
N SER A 380 11.39 -12.04 24.50
CA SER A 380 10.87 -10.83 25.17
C SER A 380 11.87 -9.69 25.32
N HIS A 381 13.14 -9.86 24.91
CA HIS A 381 14.23 -8.95 25.29
C HIS A 381 15.07 -8.39 24.12
N ASN A 382 14.80 -8.81 22.87
CA ASN A 382 15.52 -8.32 21.69
C ASN A 382 14.56 -8.11 20.52
N PHE A 383 14.15 -6.86 20.33
CA PHE A 383 13.15 -6.53 19.33
C PHE A 383 13.67 -6.69 17.90
N VAL A 384 14.91 -6.26 17.62
CA VAL A 384 15.50 -6.40 16.28
C VAL A 384 15.65 -7.87 15.90
N GLU A 385 16.05 -8.75 16.82
CA GLU A 385 16.13 -10.19 16.57
C GLU A 385 14.75 -10.78 16.23
N ASN A 386 13.69 -10.33 16.92
CA ASN A 386 12.32 -10.71 16.58
C ASN A 386 11.93 -10.26 15.17
N LEU A 387 12.31 -9.05 14.74
CA LEU A 387 12.04 -8.57 13.38
C LEU A 387 12.75 -9.42 12.32
N LEU A 388 14.02 -9.78 12.56
CA LEU A 388 14.76 -10.67 11.66
C LEU A 388 14.11 -12.06 11.57
N SER A 389 13.68 -12.59 12.71
CA SER A 389 12.98 -13.88 12.80
C SER A 389 11.65 -13.86 12.04
N LEU A 390 10.86 -12.81 12.22
CA LEU A 390 9.59 -12.60 11.51
C LEU A 390 9.81 -12.35 10.02
N GLY A 391 10.85 -11.61 9.63
CA GLY A 391 11.22 -11.40 8.23
C GLY A 391 11.58 -12.71 7.53
N SER A 392 12.43 -13.52 8.15
CA SER A 392 12.78 -14.86 7.65
C SER A 392 11.55 -15.76 7.54
N TRP A 393 10.71 -15.79 8.58
CA TRP A 393 9.45 -16.54 8.56
C TRP A 393 8.53 -16.10 7.42
N ARG A 394 8.38 -14.79 7.18
CA ARG A 394 7.55 -14.26 6.09
C ARG A 394 8.09 -14.72 4.73
N THR A 395 9.40 -14.66 4.53
CA THR A 395 10.03 -15.15 3.29
C THR A 395 9.81 -16.64 3.09
N ASP A 396 10.03 -17.46 4.12
CA ASP A 396 9.80 -18.91 4.06
C ASP A 396 8.30 -19.23 3.81
N PHE A 397 7.39 -18.46 4.39
CA PHE A 397 5.95 -18.59 4.14
C PHE A 397 5.58 -18.25 2.69
N GLU A 398 6.11 -17.15 2.15
CA GLU A 398 5.90 -16.76 0.75
C GLU A 398 6.46 -17.82 -0.21
N PHE A 399 7.67 -18.34 0.05
CA PHE A 399 8.30 -19.32 -0.83
C PHE A 399 7.63 -20.69 -0.81
N LYS A 400 7.03 -21.09 0.30
CA LYS A 400 6.18 -22.30 0.36
C LYS A 400 4.95 -22.21 -0.55
N ARG A 401 4.53 -20.99 -0.92
CA ARG A 401 3.39 -20.77 -1.82
C ARG A 401 3.78 -20.79 -3.30
N LEU A 402 5.07 -20.77 -3.64
CA LEU A 402 5.52 -20.82 -5.04
C LEU A 402 4.97 -22.09 -5.71
N GLY A 403 4.34 -21.90 -6.87
CA GLY A 403 3.63 -22.96 -7.59
C GLY A 403 2.23 -23.30 -7.07
N GLU A 404 1.78 -22.73 -5.93
CA GLU A 404 0.39 -22.87 -5.49
C GLU A 404 -0.54 -21.96 -6.31
N ARG A 405 -1.75 -22.45 -6.61
CA ARG A 405 -2.82 -21.60 -7.14
C ARG A 405 -3.38 -20.69 -6.05
N ARG A 406 -3.69 -19.44 -6.40
CA ARG A 406 -4.33 -18.52 -5.48
C ARG A 406 -5.68 -19.08 -5.01
N ASN A 407 -5.86 -19.14 -3.71
CA ASN A 407 -7.13 -19.48 -3.09
C ASN A 407 -7.82 -18.21 -2.56
N LYS A 408 -8.76 -17.67 -3.35
CA LYS A 408 -9.48 -16.44 -3.04
C LYS A 408 -10.28 -16.47 -1.71
N GLN A 409 -10.50 -17.64 -1.11
CA GLN A 409 -11.21 -17.77 0.17
C GLN A 409 -10.30 -17.55 1.38
N LYS A 410 -8.98 -17.71 1.22
CA LYS A 410 -8.01 -17.62 2.33
C LYS A 410 -6.76 -16.80 2.05
N ASP A 411 -6.53 -16.39 0.80
CA ASP A 411 -5.34 -15.60 0.45
C ASP A 411 -5.70 -14.11 0.46
N TRP A 412 -5.42 -13.47 1.58
CA TRP A 412 -5.51 -12.03 1.79
C TRP A 412 -4.10 -11.46 1.93
N ASP A 413 -3.82 -10.40 1.19
CA ASP A 413 -2.51 -9.76 1.18
C ASP A 413 -2.47 -8.52 2.10
N GLU A 414 -3.66 -8.03 2.55
CA GLU A 414 -3.82 -6.90 3.46
C GLU A 414 -4.31 -7.35 4.85
N SER A 415 -4.10 -6.52 5.88
CA SER A 415 -4.64 -6.80 7.21
C SER A 415 -6.16 -6.63 7.24
N VAL A 416 -6.85 -7.43 8.04
CA VAL A 416 -8.32 -7.35 8.19
C VAL A 416 -8.77 -6.05 8.87
N PHE A 417 -7.88 -5.38 9.57
CA PHE A 417 -8.15 -4.11 10.25
C PHE A 417 -7.60 -2.89 9.49
N ALA A 418 -7.11 -3.05 8.26
CA ALA A 418 -6.71 -1.92 7.42
C ALA A 418 -7.90 -1.01 7.11
N VAL A 419 -7.68 0.29 7.17
CA VAL A 419 -8.62 1.31 6.71
C VAL A 419 -8.30 1.61 5.25
N ASN A 420 -8.54 0.63 4.41
CA ASN A 420 -8.22 0.63 2.99
C ASN A 420 -9.17 -0.32 2.24
N ALA A 421 -9.25 -0.16 0.92
CA ALA A 421 -9.81 -1.12 -0.01
C ALA A 421 -8.91 -1.16 -1.25
N TYR A 422 -8.96 -2.23 -2.03
CA TYR A 422 -8.20 -2.28 -3.27
C TYR A 422 -8.80 -3.26 -4.28
N TYR A 423 -8.57 -2.98 -5.55
CA TYR A 423 -8.83 -3.89 -6.66
C TYR A 423 -7.55 -4.63 -7.03
N PHE A 424 -7.63 -5.95 -7.07
CA PHE A 424 -6.54 -6.83 -7.48
C PHE A 424 -6.77 -7.33 -8.90
N SER A 425 -6.13 -6.71 -9.89
CA SER A 425 -6.35 -6.97 -11.32
C SER A 425 -6.12 -8.41 -11.75
N PRO A 426 -5.01 -9.11 -11.34
CA PRO A 426 -4.80 -10.51 -11.71
C PRO A 426 -5.84 -11.47 -11.11
N GLY A 427 -6.47 -11.10 -10.01
CA GLY A 427 -7.54 -11.86 -9.39
C GLY A 427 -8.93 -11.50 -9.88
N ASN A 428 -9.09 -10.39 -10.59
CA ASN A 428 -10.37 -9.73 -10.82
C ASN A 428 -11.19 -9.68 -9.53
N GLU A 429 -10.61 -9.07 -8.50
CA GLU A 429 -11.10 -9.15 -7.12
C GLU A 429 -11.02 -7.79 -6.44
N ILE A 430 -12.09 -7.38 -5.75
CA ILE A 430 -12.06 -6.26 -4.81
C ILE A 430 -11.93 -6.81 -3.38
N VAL A 431 -11.10 -6.16 -2.57
CA VAL A 431 -10.87 -6.52 -1.17
C VAL A 431 -11.24 -5.34 -0.29
N ILE A 432 -12.11 -5.57 0.67
CA ILE A 432 -12.63 -4.57 1.59
C ILE A 432 -12.43 -5.08 3.02
N PRO A 433 -11.33 -4.73 3.69
CA PRO A 433 -11.06 -5.13 5.07
C PRO A 433 -12.11 -4.62 6.06
N SER A 434 -12.21 -5.28 7.21
CA SER A 434 -13.13 -4.91 8.29
C SER A 434 -12.91 -3.49 8.82
N GLY A 435 -11.67 -2.99 8.76
CA GLY A 435 -11.35 -1.61 9.14
C GLY A 435 -12.07 -0.56 8.29
N SER A 436 -12.38 -0.86 7.03
CA SER A 436 -13.15 0.01 6.13
C SER A 436 -14.67 -0.10 6.31
N LEU A 437 -15.13 -0.98 7.19
CA LEU A 437 -16.55 -1.11 7.55
C LEU A 437 -16.91 -0.34 8.82
N GLU A 438 -16.04 0.51 9.31
CA GLU A 438 -16.29 1.35 10.47
C GLU A 438 -17.03 2.65 10.05
N TRP A 439 -17.82 3.19 11.00
CA TRP A 439 -18.42 4.51 10.84
C TRP A 439 -17.34 5.60 10.62
N PRO A 440 -17.49 6.57 9.69
CA PRO A 440 -18.70 6.90 8.91
C PRO A 440 -18.76 6.28 7.50
N PHE A 441 -17.93 5.30 7.16
CA PHE A 441 -17.98 4.68 5.83
C PHE A 441 -19.18 3.77 5.69
N PHE A 442 -19.53 3.01 6.74
CA PHE A 442 -20.62 2.05 6.71
C PHE A 442 -21.36 1.98 8.04
N ASP A 443 -22.68 1.90 7.95
CA ASP A 443 -23.59 1.62 9.06
C ASP A 443 -24.49 0.44 8.70
N GLU A 444 -24.33 -0.68 9.39
CA GLU A 444 -25.12 -1.90 9.17
C GLU A 444 -26.58 -1.79 9.64
N ASP A 445 -26.90 -0.75 10.39
CA ASP A 445 -28.23 -0.47 10.91
C ASP A 445 -28.83 0.82 10.30
N GLU A 446 -28.29 1.27 9.14
CA GLU A 446 -28.75 2.47 8.43
C GLU A 446 -30.25 2.43 8.18
N ALA A 447 -30.94 3.45 8.65
CA ALA A 447 -32.38 3.59 8.44
C ALA A 447 -32.71 4.05 7.00
N ILE A 448 -33.89 3.67 6.48
CA ILE A 448 -34.35 4.06 5.13
C ILE A 448 -34.26 5.58 4.88
N GLN A 449 -34.51 6.39 5.89
CA GLN A 449 -34.42 7.86 5.77
C GLN A 449 -33.01 8.41 5.63
N ASP A 450 -32.01 7.59 5.85
CA ASP A 450 -30.58 7.95 5.86
C ASP A 450 -29.76 7.16 4.83
N LEU A 451 -30.44 6.48 3.89
CA LEU A 451 -29.84 5.63 2.85
C LEU A 451 -28.68 6.28 2.07
N GLY A 452 -28.65 7.60 1.98
CA GLY A 452 -27.60 8.30 1.28
C GLY A 452 -26.19 8.13 1.90
N PHE A 453 -26.08 7.83 3.20
CA PHE A 453 -24.80 7.78 3.88
C PHE A 453 -23.95 6.58 3.44
N ASN A 454 -24.48 5.37 3.49
CA ASN A 454 -23.73 4.16 3.07
C ASN A 454 -23.33 4.22 1.59
N TYR A 455 -24.22 4.70 0.72
CA TYR A 455 -23.90 4.81 -0.71
C TYR A 455 -22.84 5.87 -1.00
N GLY A 456 -22.85 7.01 -0.29
CA GLY A 456 -21.85 8.06 -0.44
C GLY A 456 -20.52 7.76 0.27
N GLY A 457 -20.55 6.91 1.29
CA GLY A 457 -19.39 6.41 2.03
C GLY A 457 -18.83 5.14 1.37
N LEU A 458 -19.14 3.99 1.96
CA LEU A 458 -18.64 2.68 1.49
C LEU A 458 -19.04 2.38 0.04
N GLY A 459 -20.22 2.80 -0.40
CA GLY A 459 -20.67 2.59 -1.79
C GLY A 459 -19.76 3.27 -2.81
N ALA A 460 -19.36 4.51 -2.54
CA ALA A 460 -18.41 5.23 -3.40
C ALA A 460 -17.01 4.56 -3.40
N ILE A 461 -16.56 4.04 -2.26
CA ILE A 461 -15.29 3.29 -2.15
C ILE A 461 -15.38 1.99 -2.96
N ILE A 462 -16.44 1.20 -2.80
CA ILE A 462 -16.64 -0.04 -3.57
C ILE A 462 -16.67 0.25 -5.07
N GLY A 463 -17.42 1.29 -5.48
CA GLY A 463 -17.48 1.72 -6.87
C GLY A 463 -16.13 2.17 -7.41
N HIS A 464 -15.32 2.85 -6.60
CA HIS A 464 -13.95 3.26 -6.90
C HIS A 464 -13.09 2.02 -7.20
N GLU A 465 -13.10 1.02 -6.31
CA GLU A 465 -12.34 -0.21 -6.52
C GLU A 465 -12.83 -0.98 -7.76
N MET A 466 -14.14 -1.03 -8.01
CA MET A 466 -14.65 -1.63 -9.24
C MET A 466 -14.22 -0.89 -10.50
N THR A 467 -14.07 0.43 -10.42
CA THR A 467 -13.64 1.26 -11.56
C THR A 467 -12.18 1.02 -11.91
N HIS A 468 -11.32 0.67 -10.93
CA HIS A 468 -9.94 0.25 -11.19
C HIS A 468 -9.83 -0.94 -12.16
N ALA A 469 -10.89 -1.74 -12.35
CA ALA A 469 -10.91 -2.76 -13.38
C ALA A 469 -10.81 -2.20 -14.83
N PHE A 470 -11.02 -0.90 -15.00
CA PHE A 470 -11.14 -0.21 -16.29
C PHE A 470 -10.24 1.03 -16.41
N ASP A 471 -9.42 1.32 -15.40
CA ASP A 471 -8.45 2.41 -15.42
C ASP A 471 -7.21 2.09 -16.28
N GLU A 472 -6.15 2.90 -16.18
CA GLU A 472 -4.93 2.74 -16.98
C GLU A 472 -4.25 1.38 -16.79
N ASP A 473 -4.30 0.81 -15.57
CA ASP A 473 -3.69 -0.47 -15.24
C ASP A 473 -4.69 -1.62 -15.44
N GLY A 474 -5.90 -1.50 -14.89
CA GLY A 474 -6.89 -2.59 -14.88
C GLY A 474 -7.45 -2.94 -16.25
N LYS A 475 -7.54 -1.96 -17.19
CA LYS A 475 -7.98 -2.22 -18.56
C LYS A 475 -7.11 -3.22 -19.33
N GLU A 476 -5.88 -3.44 -18.88
CA GLU A 476 -4.96 -4.42 -19.48
C GLU A 476 -5.29 -5.87 -19.12
N TYR A 477 -6.20 -6.09 -18.15
CA TYR A 477 -6.60 -7.41 -17.68
C TYR A 477 -8.01 -7.76 -18.14
N ASP A 478 -8.17 -8.94 -18.72
CA ASP A 478 -9.45 -9.46 -19.19
C ASP A 478 -10.39 -9.90 -18.03
N PRO A 479 -11.64 -10.35 -18.30
CA PRO A 479 -12.57 -10.81 -17.27
C PRO A 479 -12.07 -11.93 -16.36
N ASP A 480 -11.11 -12.71 -16.81
CA ASP A 480 -10.50 -13.81 -16.04
C ASP A 480 -9.22 -13.39 -15.31
N GLY A 481 -8.83 -12.11 -15.43
CA GLY A 481 -7.65 -11.52 -14.81
C GLY A 481 -6.35 -11.80 -15.58
N PHE A 482 -6.42 -12.29 -16.80
CA PHE A 482 -5.23 -12.43 -17.66
C PHE A 482 -4.87 -11.10 -18.29
N ARG A 483 -3.59 -10.74 -18.28
CA ARG A 483 -3.10 -9.55 -18.99
C ARG A 483 -3.23 -9.79 -20.48
N LYS A 484 -4.23 -9.17 -21.09
CA LYS A 484 -4.62 -9.37 -22.49
C LYS A 484 -5.40 -8.18 -23.01
N GLN A 485 -5.03 -7.72 -24.21
CA GLN A 485 -5.81 -6.72 -24.93
C GLN A 485 -7.20 -7.30 -25.26
N TRP A 486 -8.26 -6.72 -24.69
CA TRP A 486 -9.64 -7.13 -24.89
C TRP A 486 -10.55 -6.01 -25.39
N TRP A 487 -10.07 -4.74 -25.30
CA TRP A 487 -10.73 -3.59 -25.88
C TRP A 487 -10.38 -3.46 -27.37
N LEU A 488 -11.33 -2.94 -28.16
CA LEU A 488 -11.03 -2.59 -29.53
C LEU A 488 -10.13 -1.34 -29.60
N PRO A 489 -9.29 -1.18 -30.64
CA PRO A 489 -8.47 0.01 -30.82
C PRO A 489 -9.27 1.32 -30.83
N SER A 490 -10.51 1.32 -31.37
CA SER A 490 -11.44 2.45 -31.33
C SER A 490 -11.81 2.87 -29.93
N ASP A 491 -12.06 1.88 -29.05
CA ASP A 491 -12.46 2.11 -27.66
C ASP A 491 -11.28 2.65 -26.86
N THR A 492 -10.07 2.10 -27.07
CA THR A 492 -8.83 2.61 -26.49
C THR A 492 -8.60 4.07 -26.89
N HIS A 493 -8.85 4.44 -28.15
CA HIS A 493 -8.72 5.82 -28.61
C HIS A 493 -9.73 6.75 -27.93
N ALA A 494 -10.99 6.34 -27.85
CA ALA A 494 -12.06 7.10 -27.21
C ALA A 494 -11.81 7.30 -25.70
N TYR A 495 -11.37 6.24 -25.01
CA TYR A 495 -10.93 6.30 -23.62
C TYR A 495 -9.79 7.29 -23.42
N THR A 496 -8.73 7.19 -24.23
CA THR A 496 -7.57 8.07 -24.14
C THR A 496 -7.96 9.54 -24.31
N LYS A 497 -8.93 9.84 -25.19
CA LYS A 497 -9.42 11.21 -25.35
C LYS A 497 -10.09 11.72 -24.07
N LYS A 498 -10.99 10.93 -23.46
CA LYS A 498 -11.69 11.28 -22.22
C LYS A 498 -10.70 11.38 -21.04
N ALA A 499 -9.74 10.47 -20.93
CA ALA A 499 -8.68 10.50 -19.93
C ALA A 499 -7.85 11.80 -20.01
N LYS A 500 -7.51 12.29 -21.21
CA LYS A 500 -6.81 13.57 -21.41
C LYS A 500 -7.61 14.77 -20.91
N GLU A 501 -8.94 14.75 -21.04
CA GLU A 501 -9.79 15.81 -20.49
C GLU A 501 -9.69 15.87 -18.96
N LEU A 502 -9.65 14.70 -18.30
CA LEU A 502 -9.50 14.60 -16.86
C LEU A 502 -8.09 15.02 -16.42
N VAL A 503 -7.04 14.58 -17.11
CA VAL A 503 -5.65 15.06 -16.89
C VAL A 503 -5.60 16.60 -16.96
N TYR A 504 -6.20 17.19 -17.96
CA TYR A 504 -6.22 18.65 -18.14
C TYR A 504 -6.96 19.36 -17.01
N LEU A 505 -8.08 18.80 -16.52
CA LEU A 505 -8.85 19.34 -15.41
C LEU A 505 -8.00 19.45 -14.14
N PHE A 506 -7.27 18.37 -13.82
CA PHE A 506 -6.41 18.33 -12.63
C PHE A 506 -5.12 19.14 -12.78
N ASN A 507 -4.48 19.13 -13.96
CA ASN A 507 -3.29 19.94 -14.24
C ASN A 507 -3.51 21.45 -14.05
N LYS A 508 -4.74 21.95 -14.21
CA LYS A 508 -5.07 23.35 -13.95
C LYS A 508 -5.05 23.73 -12.47
N GLN A 509 -5.13 22.75 -11.58
CA GLN A 509 -5.19 23.01 -10.16
C GLN A 509 -3.81 23.33 -9.59
N LYS A 510 -3.79 24.18 -8.57
CA LYS A 510 -2.58 24.54 -7.83
C LYS A 510 -2.79 24.36 -6.33
N VAL A 511 -1.80 23.79 -5.69
CA VAL A 511 -1.73 23.64 -4.24
C VAL A 511 -0.41 24.25 -3.76
N PHE A 512 -0.48 25.27 -2.91
CA PHE A 512 0.68 26.05 -2.47
C PHE A 512 1.54 26.60 -3.63
N GLY A 513 0.92 26.95 -4.76
CA GLY A 513 1.59 27.47 -5.95
C GLY A 513 2.14 26.42 -6.93
N TYR A 514 2.17 25.15 -6.56
CA TYR A 514 2.58 24.05 -7.43
C TYR A 514 1.38 23.44 -8.17
N HIS A 515 1.56 23.11 -9.43
CA HIS A 515 0.55 22.39 -10.20
C HIS A 515 0.42 20.96 -9.74
N VAL A 516 -0.81 20.44 -9.72
CA VAL A 516 -1.08 19.02 -9.58
C VAL A 516 -0.64 18.30 -10.86
N ASN A 517 -0.06 17.12 -10.73
CA ASN A 517 0.26 16.27 -11.87
C ASN A 517 -0.94 15.35 -12.19
N GLY A 518 -1.81 15.81 -13.08
CA GLY A 518 -3.01 15.05 -13.46
C GLY A 518 -2.70 13.74 -14.19
N SER A 519 -1.51 13.58 -14.75
CA SER A 519 -1.10 12.29 -15.34
C SER A 519 -0.71 11.28 -14.25
N LEU A 520 0.00 11.74 -13.20
CA LEU A 520 0.32 10.89 -12.04
C LEU A 520 -0.94 10.42 -11.32
N THR A 521 -1.96 11.28 -11.24
CA THR A 521 -3.19 11.01 -10.48
C THR A 521 -4.34 10.49 -11.35
N LEU A 522 -4.10 10.16 -12.62
CA LEU A 522 -5.16 9.83 -13.59
C LEU A 522 -5.99 8.61 -13.19
N SER A 523 -5.35 7.51 -12.84
CA SER A 523 -6.00 6.25 -12.45
C SER A 523 -6.98 6.48 -11.29
N GLU A 524 -6.52 7.16 -10.25
CA GLU A 524 -7.31 7.49 -9.06
C GLU A 524 -8.47 8.46 -9.37
N ASN A 525 -8.21 9.45 -10.23
CA ASN A 525 -9.25 10.40 -10.64
C ASN A 525 -10.35 9.73 -11.47
N ILE A 526 -9.99 8.75 -12.31
CA ILE A 526 -10.95 7.92 -13.06
C ILE A 526 -11.76 7.08 -12.09
N ALA A 527 -11.11 6.44 -11.12
CA ALA A 527 -11.74 5.59 -10.13
C ALA A 527 -12.72 6.37 -9.24
N ASP A 528 -12.35 7.58 -8.80
CA ASP A 528 -13.26 8.46 -8.05
C ASP A 528 -14.51 8.84 -8.85
N LEU A 529 -14.32 9.24 -10.11
CA LEU A 529 -15.45 9.67 -10.97
C LEU A 529 -16.37 8.52 -11.30
N GLY A 530 -15.81 7.37 -11.71
CA GLY A 530 -16.58 6.17 -12.03
C GLY A 530 -17.25 5.56 -10.80
N GLY A 531 -16.52 5.53 -9.69
CA GLY A 531 -17.01 4.97 -8.43
C GLY A 531 -18.18 5.74 -7.85
N LEU A 532 -18.08 7.08 -7.83
CA LEU A 532 -19.19 7.92 -7.37
C LEU A 532 -20.41 7.79 -8.29
N ALA A 533 -20.20 7.63 -9.60
CA ALA A 533 -21.27 7.42 -10.57
C ALA A 533 -22.00 6.07 -10.35
N ILE A 534 -21.25 5.00 -10.14
CA ILE A 534 -21.81 3.66 -9.85
C ILE A 534 -22.61 3.68 -8.56
N ALA A 535 -22.05 4.26 -7.49
CA ALA A 535 -22.73 4.35 -6.19
C ALA A 535 -24.01 5.19 -6.24
N LEU A 536 -24.02 6.28 -7.04
CA LEU A 536 -25.21 7.11 -7.28
C LEU A 536 -26.30 6.34 -8.03
N ASP A 537 -25.93 5.54 -9.03
CA ASP A 537 -26.89 4.68 -9.74
C ASP A 537 -27.48 3.61 -8.81
N ALA A 538 -26.65 3.01 -7.94
CA ALA A 538 -27.13 2.07 -6.94
C ALA A 538 -28.14 2.72 -5.98
N LEU A 539 -27.83 3.92 -5.49
CA LEU A 539 -28.75 4.69 -4.64
C LEU A 539 -30.08 5.00 -5.36
N ARG A 540 -30.04 5.42 -6.63
CA ARG A 540 -31.27 5.66 -7.43
C ARG A 540 -32.13 4.41 -7.52
N ILE A 541 -31.52 3.27 -7.88
CA ILE A 541 -32.21 1.99 -7.98
C ILE A 541 -32.88 1.63 -6.65
N ARG A 542 -32.17 1.84 -5.53
CA ARG A 542 -32.71 1.57 -4.21
C ARG A 542 -33.87 2.49 -3.85
N LEU A 543 -33.72 3.80 -4.07
CA LEU A 543 -34.78 4.79 -3.79
C LEU A 543 -36.06 4.53 -4.63
N ASP A 544 -35.90 4.14 -5.90
CA ASP A 544 -37.01 3.80 -6.77
C ASP A 544 -37.72 2.51 -6.34
N LYS A 545 -36.94 1.48 -5.95
CA LYS A 545 -37.46 0.22 -5.44
C LYS A 545 -38.28 0.41 -4.14
N GLU A 546 -37.85 1.30 -3.28
CA GLU A 546 -38.54 1.62 -2.01
C GLU A 546 -39.71 2.62 -2.22
N GLY A 547 -39.94 3.10 -3.44
CA GLY A 547 -41.03 4.06 -3.73
C GLY A 547 -40.87 5.42 -3.06
N ILE A 548 -39.64 5.86 -2.86
CA ILE A 548 -39.29 7.09 -2.12
C ILE A 548 -39.73 8.34 -2.90
N SER A 549 -40.40 9.29 -2.22
CA SER A 549 -40.85 10.54 -2.83
C SER A 549 -39.69 11.44 -3.27
N GLU A 550 -39.91 12.32 -4.26
CA GLU A 550 -38.90 13.23 -4.81
C GLU A 550 -38.23 14.13 -3.72
N THR A 551 -39.01 14.57 -2.72
CA THR A 551 -38.49 15.38 -1.62
C THR A 551 -37.46 14.57 -0.79
N PHE A 552 -37.76 13.30 -0.53
CA PHE A 552 -36.84 12.42 0.18
C PHE A 552 -35.66 12.02 -0.71
N LYS A 553 -35.83 11.84 -2.02
CA LYS A 553 -34.72 11.60 -2.95
C LYS A 553 -33.71 12.76 -2.91
N LYS A 554 -34.19 14.02 -2.92
CA LYS A 554 -33.32 15.20 -2.78
C LYS A 554 -32.53 15.17 -1.47
N LYS A 555 -33.16 14.76 -0.35
CA LYS A 555 -32.47 14.58 0.94
C LYS A 555 -31.41 13.47 0.83
N ALA A 556 -31.74 12.32 0.27
CA ALA A 556 -30.81 11.20 0.10
C ALA A 556 -29.59 11.59 -0.77
N TYR A 557 -29.79 12.34 -1.84
CA TYR A 557 -28.66 12.86 -2.65
C TYR A 557 -27.78 13.84 -1.87
N ARG A 558 -28.37 14.71 -1.03
CA ARG A 558 -27.58 15.55 -0.13
C ARG A 558 -26.74 14.72 0.84
N GLN A 559 -27.33 13.70 1.46
CA GLN A 559 -26.62 12.78 2.35
C GLN A 559 -25.49 12.06 1.61
N PHE A 560 -25.76 11.55 0.41
CA PHE A 560 -24.81 10.87 -0.47
C PHE A 560 -23.55 11.71 -0.74
N PHE A 561 -23.72 12.90 -1.30
CA PHE A 561 -22.57 13.77 -1.60
C PHE A 561 -21.91 14.33 -0.35
N THR A 562 -22.64 14.50 0.76
CA THR A 562 -22.07 14.89 2.04
C THR A 562 -21.22 13.77 2.63
N SER A 563 -21.71 12.52 2.60
CA SER A 563 -20.96 11.35 3.07
C SER A 563 -19.68 11.15 2.26
N PHE A 564 -19.75 11.25 0.92
CA PHE A 564 -18.57 11.25 0.07
C PHE A 564 -17.55 12.32 0.46
N ALA A 565 -18.01 13.56 0.67
CA ALA A 565 -17.12 14.64 1.08
C ALA A 565 -16.55 14.44 2.50
N VAL A 566 -17.30 13.81 3.40
CA VAL A 566 -16.83 13.44 4.75
C VAL A 566 -15.75 12.37 4.69
N SER A 567 -15.88 11.37 3.81
CA SER A 567 -14.88 10.30 3.63
C SER A 567 -13.49 10.86 3.27
N TRP A 568 -13.43 11.98 2.56
CA TRP A 568 -12.19 12.67 2.20
C TRP A 568 -11.82 13.83 3.14
N ARG A 569 -12.51 14.00 4.27
CA ARG A 569 -12.21 15.05 5.22
C ARG A 569 -10.90 14.79 5.92
N VAL A 570 -9.90 15.61 5.65
CA VAL A 570 -8.58 15.55 6.27
C VAL A 570 -7.99 16.94 6.48
N LYS A 571 -7.19 17.09 7.51
CA LYS A 571 -6.32 18.24 7.75
C LYS A 571 -4.88 17.78 7.79
N GLU A 572 -4.05 18.34 6.93
CA GLU A 572 -2.67 17.93 6.73
C GLU A 572 -1.71 19.10 7.01
N LYS A 573 -0.50 18.77 7.45
CA LYS A 573 0.58 19.74 7.53
C LYS A 573 1.12 20.02 6.13
N GLN A 574 1.49 21.29 5.87
CA GLN A 574 1.95 21.71 4.54
C GLN A 574 3.10 20.84 4.00
N ALA A 575 4.06 20.45 4.84
CA ALA A 575 5.16 19.59 4.42
C ALA A 575 4.68 18.25 3.88
N LYS A 576 3.68 17.63 4.53
CA LYS A 576 3.06 16.37 4.07
C LYS A 576 2.36 16.56 2.72
N ILE A 577 1.56 17.63 2.57
CA ILE A 577 0.86 17.93 1.31
C ILE A 577 1.87 18.09 0.17
N LEU A 578 2.95 18.85 0.39
CA LEU A 578 3.98 19.04 -0.63
C LEU A 578 4.71 17.74 -0.98
N GLN A 579 4.99 16.88 0.01
CA GLN A 579 5.56 15.57 -0.24
C GLN A 579 4.63 14.73 -1.11
N SER A 580 3.35 14.60 -0.73
CA SER A 580 2.35 13.80 -1.46
C SER A 580 2.13 14.33 -2.88
N LEU A 581 2.13 15.63 -3.09
CA LEU A 581 1.90 16.24 -4.41
C LEU A 581 2.88 15.74 -5.50
N PHE A 582 4.06 15.29 -5.11
CA PHE A 582 5.10 14.84 -6.05
C PHE A 582 5.20 13.33 -6.21
N VAL A 583 4.67 12.55 -5.26
CA VAL A 583 4.90 11.08 -5.25
C VAL A 583 3.61 10.27 -5.13
N ASP A 584 2.52 10.88 -4.68
CA ASP A 584 1.25 10.19 -4.44
C ASP A 584 0.42 10.12 -5.73
N ARG A 585 -0.09 8.94 -6.05
CA ARG A 585 -1.03 8.74 -7.17
C ARG A 585 -2.41 9.33 -6.91
N HIS A 586 -2.72 9.67 -5.65
CA HIS A 586 -3.97 10.32 -5.29
C HIS A 586 -3.84 11.84 -5.38
N ALA A 587 -4.84 12.48 -5.98
CA ALA A 587 -4.93 13.92 -5.93
C ALA A 587 -5.23 14.42 -4.50
N PRO A 588 -4.85 15.66 -4.15
CA PRO A 588 -5.19 16.23 -2.84
C PRO A 588 -6.69 16.12 -2.53
N PRO A 589 -7.07 15.71 -1.31
CA PRO A 589 -8.46 15.37 -0.95
C PRO A 589 -9.52 16.42 -1.31
N PRO A 590 -9.27 17.75 -1.17
CA PRO A 590 -10.24 18.74 -1.62
C PRO A 590 -10.54 18.69 -3.13
N LEU A 591 -9.58 18.25 -3.94
CA LEU A 591 -9.76 18.12 -5.39
C LEU A 591 -10.49 16.84 -5.75
N ARG A 592 -10.22 15.73 -5.04
CA ARG A 592 -10.98 14.47 -5.17
C ARG A 592 -12.47 14.69 -4.93
N VAL A 593 -12.84 15.58 -4.01
CA VAL A 593 -14.25 15.95 -3.78
C VAL A 593 -14.75 16.94 -4.83
N ASN A 594 -14.16 18.12 -4.88
CA ASN A 594 -14.75 19.25 -5.60
C ASN A 594 -14.80 19.06 -7.10
N LEU A 595 -13.74 18.48 -7.70
CA LEU A 595 -13.68 18.24 -9.13
C LEU A 595 -14.56 17.06 -9.57
N VAL A 596 -14.78 16.10 -8.66
CA VAL A 596 -15.62 14.94 -8.94
C VAL A 596 -17.10 15.26 -8.80
N VAL A 597 -17.56 15.82 -7.66
CA VAL A 597 -18.99 16.11 -7.44
C VAL A 597 -19.54 17.09 -8.46
N SER A 598 -18.71 18.03 -8.95
CA SER A 598 -19.11 19.00 -9.98
C SER A 598 -19.38 18.40 -11.36
N GLN A 599 -19.18 17.11 -11.56
CA GLN A 599 -19.55 16.41 -12.81
C GLN A 599 -21.00 15.89 -12.80
N PHE A 600 -21.70 15.88 -11.65
CA PHE A 600 -23.00 15.23 -11.46
C PHE A 600 -24.16 16.23 -11.37
N GLN A 601 -25.18 16.09 -12.21
CA GLN A 601 -26.37 16.95 -12.19
C GLN A 601 -27.10 16.89 -10.85
N GLU A 602 -27.19 15.71 -10.23
CA GLU A 602 -27.84 15.49 -8.93
C GLU A 602 -27.21 16.28 -7.80
N TRP A 603 -25.91 16.55 -7.88
CA TRP A 603 -25.23 17.42 -6.92
C TRP A 603 -25.72 18.87 -7.05
N TYR A 604 -25.84 19.38 -8.28
CA TYR A 604 -26.38 20.71 -8.53
C TYR A 604 -27.82 20.85 -8.01
N ASP A 605 -28.65 19.85 -8.29
CA ASP A 605 -30.05 19.84 -7.88
C ASP A 605 -30.22 19.66 -6.36
N ALA A 606 -29.39 18.82 -5.75
CA ALA A 606 -29.42 18.57 -4.32
C ALA A 606 -29.02 19.80 -3.50
N PHE A 607 -28.03 20.56 -3.94
CA PHE A 607 -27.49 21.70 -3.20
C PHE A 607 -27.94 23.06 -3.75
N ASP A 608 -28.86 23.09 -4.73
CA ASP A 608 -29.36 24.30 -5.37
C ASP A 608 -28.25 25.20 -5.95
N ILE A 609 -27.20 24.56 -6.55
CA ILE A 609 -26.03 25.23 -7.12
C ILE A 609 -26.42 25.99 -8.39
N LYS A 610 -25.99 27.24 -8.48
CA LYS A 610 -26.31 28.15 -9.57
C LYS A 610 -25.12 28.37 -10.50
N THR A 611 -25.38 28.85 -11.70
CA THR A 611 -24.37 29.18 -12.71
C THR A 611 -23.34 30.20 -12.25
N SER A 612 -23.66 31.00 -11.23
CA SER A 612 -22.75 31.98 -10.60
C SER A 612 -21.79 31.38 -9.57
N ASP A 613 -22.01 30.13 -9.17
CA ASP A 613 -21.21 29.51 -8.11
C ASP A 613 -19.85 29.03 -8.64
N PRO A 614 -18.76 29.13 -7.85
CA PRO A 614 -17.40 28.88 -8.33
C PRO A 614 -17.15 27.46 -8.86
N LEU A 615 -17.90 26.47 -8.36
CA LEU A 615 -17.78 25.06 -8.79
C LEU A 615 -18.76 24.69 -9.91
N TYR A 616 -19.51 25.65 -10.45
CA TYR A 616 -20.45 25.36 -11.53
C TYR A 616 -19.70 25.04 -12.83
N ILE A 617 -20.04 23.90 -13.43
CA ILE A 617 -19.57 23.47 -14.75
C ILE A 617 -20.78 23.31 -15.67
N LEU A 618 -20.71 23.94 -16.85
CA LEU A 618 -21.74 23.79 -17.87
C LEU A 618 -21.96 22.29 -18.20
N PRO A 619 -23.20 21.83 -18.37
CA PRO A 619 -23.50 20.40 -18.59
C PRO A 619 -22.70 19.75 -19.72
N GLU A 620 -22.48 20.45 -20.82
CA GLU A 620 -21.71 19.98 -21.98
C GLU A 620 -20.20 19.93 -21.76
N LYS A 621 -19.70 20.51 -20.66
CA LYS A 621 -18.29 20.48 -20.27
C LYS A 621 -17.99 19.49 -19.15
N ARG A 622 -19.02 18.79 -18.65
CA ARG A 622 -18.86 17.80 -17.60
C ARG A 622 -18.26 16.52 -18.17
N ILE A 623 -17.28 15.98 -17.47
CA ILE A 623 -16.55 14.79 -17.90
C ILE A 623 -17.33 13.55 -17.46
N ARG A 624 -17.55 12.64 -18.40
CA ARG A 624 -18.14 11.31 -18.16
C ARG A 624 -17.23 10.27 -18.78
N ILE A 625 -16.60 9.42 -17.95
CA ILE A 625 -15.75 8.35 -18.44
C ILE A 625 -16.53 7.04 -18.48
N PHE A 626 -17.18 6.69 -17.38
CA PHE A 626 -18.03 5.50 -17.26
C PHE A 626 -19.43 5.87 -16.81
#